data_668d40eddc757d1dc272b3b23464c87e
#
_entry.id   668d40eddc757d1dc272b3b23464c87e
#
_cell.length_a   1.000
_cell.length_b   1.000
_cell.length_c   1.000
_cell.angle_alpha   90.00
_cell.angle_beta   90.00
_cell.angle_gamma   90.00
#
_symmetry.space_group_name_H-M   'P 1'
#
loop_
_entity.id
_entity.type
_entity.pdbx_description
1 polymer ?
#
loop_
_entity_poly.entity_id
_entity_poly.type
_entity_poly.pdbx_seq_one_letter_code
_entity_poly.pdbx_strand_id
1 'polypeptide(L)'
;MITGEPPYPNAKVFSLDRMLAAAANDLVVMSDSDIRVDRHLLRTVAAEFQDPSLGVATCPYRAVAGSSFWSRMEAIGMNTDFLAGVLVARMLEGMQFAVGPTVAARRSALASIGGFDRLKDYLAEDFVMGKLAAEAGHGVILSAGVVEHHIGSADFVENASHRLRWTRSTRRSRPWGYVGQLFTMPLPLALALIAADVSYWPVALSAIAIRLVAAYVVSARVLHVKLNWLLLPLEDLAVFCFWVAGFFGKTILWRGRRYLLHPDGRFELMVADVPSLPAVSNEA
;
A
#
# COMPACT_ATOMS: atom_id res chain seq x y z
N MET A 1 12.41 -15.65 14.96
CA MET A 1 13.78 -15.16 14.69
C MET A 1 13.84 -13.70 15.09
N ILE A 2 14.84 -13.28 15.86
CA ILE A 2 15.13 -11.87 16.15
C ILE A 2 16.17 -11.43 15.14
N THR A 3 15.86 -10.44 14.31
CA THR A 3 16.72 -10.03 13.18
C THR A 3 17.73 -8.94 13.53
N GLY A 4 17.55 -8.24 14.65
CA GLY A 4 18.41 -7.15 15.09
C GLY A 4 18.13 -5.82 14.40
N GLU A 5 18.98 -4.81 14.66
CA GLU A 5 18.89 -3.49 14.02
C GLU A 5 19.36 -3.57 12.56
N PRO A 6 18.60 -2.97 11.62
CA PRO A 6 18.98 -2.96 10.21
C PRO A 6 20.13 -1.97 9.95
N PRO A 7 21.09 -2.32 9.08
CA PRO A 7 22.16 -1.42 8.68
C PRO A 7 21.73 -0.40 7.60
N TYR A 8 20.48 -0.46 7.15
CA TYR A 8 19.91 0.39 6.10
C TYR A 8 18.45 0.76 6.41
N PRO A 9 17.84 1.71 5.68
CA PRO A 9 16.56 2.33 6.06
C PRO A 9 15.38 1.35 6.16
N ASN A 10 15.30 0.37 5.26
CA ASN A 10 14.15 -0.55 5.22
C ASN A 10 14.33 -1.75 6.14
N ALA A 11 13.85 -1.59 7.39
CA ALA A 11 13.89 -2.66 8.39
C ALA A 11 13.03 -3.88 8.01
N LYS A 12 11.96 -3.71 7.21
CA LYS A 12 11.14 -4.83 6.71
C LYS A 12 11.96 -5.68 5.76
N VAL A 13 12.61 -5.06 4.78
CA VAL A 13 13.48 -5.75 3.82
C VAL A 13 14.61 -6.49 4.52
N PHE A 14 15.24 -5.87 5.53
CA PHE A 14 16.27 -6.54 6.33
C PHE A 14 15.76 -7.81 7.01
N SER A 15 14.57 -7.74 7.60
CA SER A 15 13.97 -8.90 8.25
C SER A 15 13.59 -9.98 7.24
N LEU A 16 13.04 -9.60 6.08
CA LEU A 16 12.67 -10.53 5.01
C LEU A 16 13.90 -11.26 4.44
N ASP A 17 15.01 -10.55 4.24
CA ASP A 17 16.27 -11.16 3.76
C ASP A 17 16.79 -12.23 4.72
N ARG A 18 16.82 -11.91 6.03
CA ARG A 18 17.20 -12.88 7.08
C ARG A 18 16.28 -14.08 7.13
N MET A 19 14.96 -13.86 7.00
CA MET A 19 13.98 -14.95 6.98
C MET A 19 14.09 -15.79 5.72
N LEU A 20 14.36 -15.17 4.56
CA LEU A 20 14.59 -15.89 3.31
C LEU A 20 15.81 -16.81 3.41
N ALA A 21 16.91 -16.34 4.00
CA ALA A 21 18.11 -17.15 4.21
C ALA A 21 17.83 -18.41 5.06
N ALA A 22 16.91 -18.31 6.02
CA ALA A 22 16.52 -19.42 6.90
C ALA A 22 15.42 -20.32 6.31
N ALA A 23 14.70 -19.86 5.27
CA ALA A 23 13.61 -20.62 4.68
C ALA A 23 14.16 -21.80 3.83
N ALA A 24 13.52 -22.97 3.90
CA ALA A 24 13.97 -24.17 3.21
C ALA A 24 13.38 -24.36 1.81
N ASN A 25 12.18 -23.81 1.55
CA ASN A 25 11.42 -24.10 0.34
C ASN A 25 11.64 -23.05 -0.75
N ASP A 26 11.39 -23.42 -2.01
CA ASP A 26 11.50 -22.54 -3.16
C ASP A 26 10.39 -21.47 -3.21
N LEU A 27 9.18 -21.84 -2.84
CA LEU A 27 8.06 -20.90 -2.74
C LEU A 27 8.01 -20.30 -1.33
N VAL A 28 8.12 -18.98 -1.23
CA VAL A 28 8.04 -18.23 0.03
C VAL A 28 6.82 -17.34 0.05
N VAL A 29 6.18 -17.26 1.22
CA VAL A 29 5.04 -16.34 1.47
C VAL A 29 5.47 -15.37 2.56
N MET A 30 5.46 -14.10 2.23
CA MET A 30 5.82 -12.98 3.09
C MET A 30 4.54 -12.25 3.48
N SER A 31 4.31 -12.06 4.77
CA SER A 31 3.11 -11.37 5.27
C SER A 31 3.49 -10.39 6.37
N ASP A 32 2.84 -9.22 6.40
CA ASP A 32 3.02 -8.25 7.47
C ASP A 32 2.37 -8.76 8.76
N SER A 33 2.83 -8.28 9.91
CA SER A 33 2.44 -8.79 11.24
C SER A 33 1.02 -8.40 11.67
N ASP A 34 0.41 -7.44 11.00
CA ASP A 34 -0.96 -6.96 11.18
C ASP A 34 -1.96 -7.60 10.21
N ILE A 35 -1.50 -8.63 9.49
CA ILE A 35 -2.32 -9.38 8.54
C ILE A 35 -2.86 -10.65 9.17
N ARG A 36 -4.15 -10.88 8.94
CA ARG A 36 -4.80 -12.15 9.27
C ARG A 36 -5.15 -12.89 7.98
N VAL A 37 -4.84 -14.17 7.94
CA VAL A 37 -5.00 -15.00 6.75
C VAL A 37 -6.03 -16.12 7.00
N ASP A 38 -6.71 -16.53 5.91
CA ASP A 38 -7.56 -17.72 5.93
C ASP A 38 -6.70 -19.00 5.95
N ARG A 39 -7.23 -20.06 6.57
CA ARG A 39 -6.57 -21.38 6.64
C ARG A 39 -6.26 -22.00 5.27
N HIS A 40 -6.89 -21.53 4.22
CA HIS A 40 -6.73 -22.03 2.85
C HIS A 40 -5.74 -21.22 2.03
N LEU A 41 -5.23 -20.08 2.53
CA LEU A 41 -4.36 -19.18 1.78
C LEU A 41 -3.18 -19.90 1.14
N LEU A 42 -2.43 -20.69 1.93
CA LEU A 42 -1.26 -21.40 1.40
C LEU A 42 -1.60 -22.39 0.29
N ARG A 43 -2.78 -23.04 0.37
CA ARG A 43 -3.25 -23.94 -0.69
C ARG A 43 -3.62 -23.17 -1.95
N THR A 44 -4.29 -22.04 -1.83
CA THR A 44 -4.62 -21.16 -2.95
C THR A 44 -3.37 -20.68 -3.65
N VAL A 45 -2.42 -20.15 -2.90
CA VAL A 45 -1.13 -19.70 -3.44
C VAL A 45 -0.36 -20.84 -4.10
N ALA A 46 -0.28 -22.01 -3.46
CA ALA A 46 0.43 -23.16 -4.05
C ALA A 46 -0.21 -23.65 -5.35
N ALA A 47 -1.56 -23.55 -5.47
CA ALA A 47 -2.25 -23.89 -6.71
C ALA A 47 -1.96 -22.87 -7.83
N GLU A 48 -1.89 -21.58 -7.53
CA GLU A 48 -1.50 -20.55 -8.50
C GLU A 48 -0.08 -20.76 -9.04
N PHE A 49 0.84 -21.13 -8.16
CA PHE A 49 2.24 -21.40 -8.52
C PHE A 49 2.46 -22.76 -9.21
N GLN A 50 1.41 -23.49 -9.58
CA GLN A 50 1.56 -24.60 -10.54
C GLN A 50 1.91 -24.10 -11.94
N ASP A 51 1.59 -22.85 -12.27
CA ASP A 51 2.11 -22.17 -13.45
C ASP A 51 3.61 -21.88 -13.27
N PRO A 52 4.50 -22.51 -14.07
CA PRO A 52 5.95 -22.32 -13.94
C PRO A 52 6.40 -20.89 -14.33
N SER A 53 5.63 -20.18 -15.12
CA SER A 53 5.94 -18.80 -15.51
C SER A 53 5.70 -17.78 -14.37
N LEU A 54 4.90 -18.16 -13.36
CA LEU A 54 4.57 -17.29 -12.25
C LEU A 54 5.76 -17.15 -11.29
N GLY A 55 6.23 -15.91 -11.13
CA GLY A 55 7.31 -15.57 -10.20
C GLY A 55 6.79 -14.91 -8.91
N VAL A 56 5.74 -14.08 -9.00
CA VAL A 56 5.21 -13.31 -7.88
C VAL A 56 3.68 -13.32 -7.88
N ALA A 57 3.08 -13.57 -6.73
CA ALA A 57 1.65 -13.40 -6.49
C ALA A 57 1.45 -12.46 -5.30
N THR A 58 0.64 -11.42 -5.47
CA THR A 58 0.29 -10.51 -4.38
C THR A 58 -1.17 -10.69 -4.01
N CYS A 59 -1.46 -10.76 -2.70
CA CYS A 59 -2.81 -10.96 -2.23
C CYS A 59 -3.56 -9.62 -2.13
N PRO A 60 -4.76 -9.52 -2.72
CA PRO A 60 -5.65 -8.42 -2.39
C PRO A 60 -6.02 -8.51 -0.91
N TYR A 61 -6.30 -7.36 -0.29
CA TYR A 61 -6.65 -7.35 1.12
C TYR A 61 -7.90 -6.53 1.39
N ARG A 62 -8.65 -6.98 2.39
CA ARG A 62 -9.74 -6.24 2.98
C ARG A 62 -9.31 -5.63 4.30
N ALA A 63 -9.64 -4.37 4.49
CA ALA A 63 -9.33 -3.67 5.72
C ALA A 63 -10.40 -3.96 6.78
N VAL A 64 -9.93 -4.34 7.96
CA VAL A 64 -10.76 -4.53 9.16
C VAL A 64 -10.51 -3.36 10.09
N ALA A 65 -11.54 -2.54 10.32
CA ALA A 65 -11.43 -1.37 11.16
C ALA A 65 -11.23 -1.75 12.62
N GLY A 66 -10.40 -1.00 13.33
CA GLY A 66 -10.37 -0.97 14.79
C GLY A 66 -11.58 -0.24 15.39
N SER A 67 -11.51 0.09 16.67
CA SER A 67 -12.60 0.77 17.40
C SER A 67 -12.73 2.26 17.08
N SER A 68 -11.66 2.91 16.61
CA SER A 68 -11.64 4.36 16.39
C SER A 68 -12.46 4.79 15.17
N PHE A 69 -12.90 6.05 15.17
CA PHE A 69 -13.52 6.66 14.00
C PHE A 69 -12.56 6.68 12.80
N TRP A 70 -11.29 7.00 13.05
CA TRP A 70 -10.27 7.13 12.01
C TRP A 70 -9.92 5.81 11.33
N SER A 71 -9.86 4.72 12.11
CA SER A 71 -9.67 3.38 11.54
C SER A 71 -10.85 2.94 10.67
N ARG A 72 -12.10 3.34 11.03
CA ARG A 72 -13.29 3.06 10.20
C ARG A 72 -13.27 3.84 8.88
N MET A 73 -12.87 5.10 8.93
CA MET A 73 -12.70 5.92 7.71
C MET A 73 -11.64 5.29 6.79
N GLU A 74 -10.48 4.95 7.32
CA GLU A 74 -9.41 4.34 6.55
C GLU A 74 -9.84 3.00 5.93
N ALA A 75 -10.57 2.17 6.68
CA ALA A 75 -11.09 0.90 6.17
C ALA A 75 -12.06 1.08 5.01
N ILE A 76 -12.86 2.14 5.00
CA ILE A 76 -13.76 2.45 3.87
C ILE A 76 -12.94 2.76 2.61
N GLY A 77 -11.94 3.62 2.70
CA GLY A 77 -11.07 3.96 1.58
C GLY A 77 -10.34 2.74 1.02
N MET A 78 -9.76 1.91 1.90
CA MET A 78 -9.06 0.69 1.49
C MET A 78 -10.00 -0.34 0.85
N ASN A 79 -11.21 -0.49 1.36
CA ASN A 79 -12.22 -1.44 0.87
C ASN A 79 -12.97 -0.94 -0.36
N THR A 80 -12.71 0.25 -0.84
CA THR A 80 -13.32 0.84 -2.03
C THR A 80 -12.27 1.37 -2.99
N ASP A 81 -11.64 2.51 -2.70
CA ASP A 81 -10.76 3.23 -3.64
C ASP A 81 -9.45 2.51 -3.90
N PHE A 82 -8.81 2.00 -2.85
CA PHE A 82 -7.51 1.37 -3.00
C PHE A 82 -7.58 0.15 -3.92
N LEU A 83 -8.48 -0.81 -3.63
CA LEU A 83 -8.59 -2.00 -4.47
C LEU A 83 -9.16 -1.68 -5.86
N ALA A 84 -10.08 -0.71 -5.97
CA ALA A 84 -10.54 -0.23 -7.28
C ALA A 84 -9.35 0.29 -8.11
N GLY A 85 -8.47 1.08 -7.51
CA GLY A 85 -7.24 1.57 -8.14
C GLY A 85 -6.30 0.44 -8.59
N VAL A 86 -6.12 -0.60 -7.78
CA VAL A 86 -5.35 -1.81 -8.14
C VAL A 86 -5.97 -2.53 -9.34
N LEU A 87 -7.29 -2.72 -9.34
CA LEU A 87 -8.01 -3.39 -10.43
C LEU A 87 -7.96 -2.60 -11.74
N VAL A 88 -8.12 -1.27 -11.67
CA VAL A 88 -7.97 -0.38 -12.84
C VAL A 88 -6.55 -0.42 -13.38
N ALA A 89 -5.54 -0.36 -12.52
CA ALA A 89 -4.15 -0.47 -12.92
C ALA A 89 -3.85 -1.79 -13.61
N ARG A 90 -4.34 -2.91 -13.02
CA ARG A 90 -4.25 -4.23 -13.64
C ARG A 90 -4.91 -4.29 -15.01
N MET A 91 -6.07 -3.66 -15.17
CA MET A 91 -6.79 -3.63 -16.44
C MET A 91 -6.06 -2.85 -17.52
N LEU A 92 -5.42 -1.73 -17.16
CA LEU A 92 -4.77 -0.83 -18.12
C LEU A 92 -3.36 -1.27 -18.51
N GLU A 93 -2.58 -1.81 -17.55
CA GLU A 93 -1.15 -2.06 -17.71
C GLU A 93 -0.76 -3.53 -17.48
N GLY A 94 -1.72 -4.39 -17.14
CA GLY A 94 -1.44 -5.72 -16.62
C GLY A 94 -0.96 -5.68 -15.17
N MET A 95 -0.70 -6.85 -14.60
CA MET A 95 -0.14 -6.92 -13.24
C MET A 95 1.38 -6.85 -13.33
N GLN A 96 1.95 -5.66 -13.14
CA GLN A 96 3.38 -5.39 -13.17
C GLN A 96 3.88 -4.82 -11.84
N PHE A 97 3.18 -5.08 -10.75
CA PHE A 97 3.51 -4.59 -9.42
C PHE A 97 2.93 -5.53 -8.36
N ALA A 98 3.45 -5.45 -7.15
CA ALA A 98 2.84 -6.11 -6.00
C ALA A 98 2.30 -5.07 -5.01
N VAL A 99 1.42 -5.51 -4.12
CA VAL A 99 0.89 -4.75 -2.98
C VAL A 99 1.27 -5.44 -1.69
N GLY A 100 1.80 -4.69 -0.73
CA GLY A 100 2.68 -5.13 0.34
C GLY A 100 2.19 -6.08 1.42
N PRO A 101 0.89 -6.15 1.77
CA PRO A 101 0.48 -6.89 2.97
C PRO A 101 0.79 -8.39 2.95
N THR A 102 0.62 -9.04 1.80
CA THR A 102 1.02 -10.44 1.63
C THR A 102 1.45 -10.69 0.19
N VAL A 103 2.68 -11.15 0.03
CA VAL A 103 3.29 -11.49 -1.26
C VAL A 103 3.87 -12.88 -1.20
N ALA A 104 3.57 -13.70 -2.21
CA ALA A 104 4.24 -14.97 -2.45
C ALA A 104 5.20 -14.83 -3.62
N ALA A 105 6.37 -15.43 -3.54
CA ALA A 105 7.37 -15.37 -4.59
C ALA A 105 8.18 -16.66 -4.69
N ARG A 106 8.64 -17.01 -5.91
CA ARG A 106 9.68 -18.02 -6.09
C ARG A 106 11.03 -17.42 -5.71
N ARG A 107 11.88 -18.23 -5.09
CA ARG A 107 13.28 -17.84 -4.84
C ARG A 107 14.01 -17.46 -6.11
N SER A 108 13.78 -18.19 -7.22
CA SER A 108 14.36 -17.89 -8.52
C SER A 108 13.96 -16.50 -9.02
N ALA A 109 12.69 -16.10 -8.84
CA ALA A 109 12.24 -14.75 -9.19
C ALA A 109 12.89 -13.68 -8.29
N LEU A 110 13.00 -13.93 -6.99
CA LEU A 110 13.71 -13.01 -6.09
C LEU A 110 15.20 -12.91 -6.45
N ALA A 111 15.85 -14.02 -6.76
CA ALA A 111 17.26 -14.03 -7.15
C ALA A 111 17.49 -13.28 -8.48
N SER A 112 16.61 -13.43 -9.46
CA SER A 112 16.74 -12.78 -10.77
C SER A 112 16.67 -11.25 -10.71
N ILE A 113 15.97 -10.70 -9.70
CA ILE A 113 15.89 -9.24 -9.49
C ILE A 113 17.02 -8.69 -8.62
N GLY A 114 17.96 -9.52 -8.16
CA GLY A 114 19.05 -9.13 -7.27
C GLY A 114 18.73 -9.28 -5.78
N GLY A 115 17.68 -10.04 -5.44
CA GLY A 115 17.28 -10.31 -4.06
C GLY A 115 16.79 -9.08 -3.29
N PHE A 116 16.74 -9.21 -1.98
CA PHE A 116 16.31 -8.12 -1.10
C PHE A 116 17.33 -6.97 -1.04
N ASP A 117 18.59 -7.20 -1.37
CA ASP A 117 19.61 -6.14 -1.43
C ASP A 117 19.22 -5.04 -2.44
N ARG A 118 18.58 -5.42 -3.55
CA ARG A 118 18.08 -4.48 -4.55
C ARG A 118 16.92 -3.61 -4.05
N LEU A 119 16.20 -4.05 -3.02
CA LEU A 119 14.98 -3.44 -2.50
C LEU A 119 15.20 -2.60 -1.23
N LYS A 120 16.37 -2.70 -0.61
CA LYS A 120 16.66 -2.18 0.74
C LYS A 120 16.48 -0.68 0.94
N ASP A 121 16.58 0.08 -0.14
CA ASP A 121 16.51 1.55 -0.12
C ASP A 121 15.13 2.08 -0.58
N TYR A 122 14.20 1.20 -0.96
CA TYR A 122 12.87 1.59 -1.42
C TYR A 122 11.84 1.49 -0.31
N LEU A 123 10.97 2.51 -0.20
CA LEU A 123 9.87 2.52 0.76
C LEU A 123 8.74 1.58 0.34
N ALA A 124 8.42 1.53 -0.96
CA ALA A 124 7.46 0.60 -1.55
C ALA A 124 8.23 -0.58 -2.16
N GLU A 125 8.89 -1.36 -1.33
CA GLU A 125 9.71 -2.51 -1.74
C GLU A 125 8.90 -3.58 -2.48
N ASP A 126 7.64 -3.73 -2.10
CA ASP A 126 6.65 -4.62 -2.71
C ASP A 126 6.35 -4.23 -4.16
N PHE A 127 6.01 -2.95 -4.38
CA PHE A 127 5.78 -2.42 -5.71
C PHE A 127 7.00 -2.62 -6.61
N VAL A 128 8.21 -2.28 -6.11
CA VAL A 128 9.47 -2.43 -6.85
C VAL A 128 9.78 -3.91 -7.11
N MET A 129 9.53 -4.80 -6.15
CA MET A 129 9.67 -6.25 -6.31
C MET A 129 8.82 -6.77 -7.47
N GLY A 130 7.53 -6.45 -7.48
CA GLY A 130 6.62 -6.86 -8.55
C GLY A 130 7.05 -6.31 -9.92
N LYS A 131 7.45 -5.02 -9.96
CA LYS A 131 7.94 -4.37 -11.17
C LYS A 131 9.19 -5.05 -11.73
N LEU A 132 10.21 -5.23 -10.92
CA LEU A 132 11.46 -5.89 -11.34
C LEU A 132 11.24 -7.33 -11.75
N ALA A 133 10.34 -8.07 -11.08
CA ALA A 133 10.00 -9.44 -11.47
C ALA A 133 9.33 -9.48 -12.86
N ALA A 134 8.39 -8.57 -13.13
CA ALA A 134 7.77 -8.44 -14.45
C ALA A 134 8.79 -8.05 -15.54
N GLU A 135 9.68 -7.10 -15.25
CA GLU A 135 10.78 -6.69 -16.14
C GLU A 135 11.78 -7.85 -16.43
N ALA A 136 11.97 -8.75 -15.46
CA ALA A 136 12.79 -9.95 -15.62
C ALA A 136 12.06 -11.09 -16.34
N GLY A 137 10.82 -10.88 -16.81
CA GLY A 137 10.05 -11.85 -17.59
C GLY A 137 9.25 -12.84 -16.74
N HIS A 138 9.15 -12.67 -15.43
CA HIS A 138 8.30 -13.48 -14.56
C HIS A 138 6.85 -13.01 -14.60
N GLY A 139 5.91 -13.95 -14.56
CA GLY A 139 4.50 -13.65 -14.34
C GLY A 139 4.29 -13.03 -12.95
N VAL A 140 3.50 -11.96 -12.91
CA VAL A 140 3.03 -11.33 -11.66
C VAL A 140 1.52 -11.37 -11.67
N ILE A 141 0.88 -11.83 -10.60
CA ILE A 141 -0.60 -11.89 -10.51
C ILE A 141 -1.13 -11.26 -9.23
N LEU A 142 -2.38 -10.80 -9.32
CA LEU A 142 -3.22 -10.57 -8.15
C LEU A 142 -3.87 -11.91 -7.77
N SER A 143 -3.49 -12.46 -6.62
CA SER A 143 -3.97 -13.74 -6.12
C SER A 143 -5.48 -13.75 -5.89
N ALA A 144 -6.10 -14.92 -5.99
CA ALA A 144 -7.48 -15.14 -5.56
C ALA A 144 -7.62 -15.15 -4.02
N GLY A 145 -6.52 -15.30 -3.29
CA GLY A 145 -6.49 -15.31 -1.82
C GLY A 145 -6.59 -13.90 -1.24
N VAL A 146 -7.75 -13.54 -0.69
CA VAL A 146 -7.96 -12.26 0.02
C VAL A 146 -7.49 -12.39 1.47
N VAL A 147 -6.68 -11.44 1.95
CA VAL A 147 -6.23 -11.39 3.35
C VAL A 147 -6.89 -10.25 4.12
N GLU A 148 -6.83 -10.26 5.44
CA GLU A 148 -7.36 -9.18 6.29
C GLU A 148 -6.23 -8.31 6.81
N HIS A 149 -6.32 -7.01 6.56
CA HIS A 149 -5.44 -6.01 7.14
C HIS A 149 -6.16 -5.32 8.30
N HIS A 150 -5.65 -5.51 9.52
CA HIS A 150 -6.22 -4.94 10.73
C HIS A 150 -5.66 -3.54 10.99
N ILE A 151 -6.52 -2.51 10.87
CA ILE A 151 -6.10 -1.10 10.98
C ILE A 151 -6.04 -0.71 12.45
N GLY A 152 -4.84 -0.28 12.90
CA GLY A 152 -4.57 0.11 14.27
C GLY A 152 -4.71 1.60 14.57
N SER A 153 -4.95 2.47 13.58
CA SER A 153 -4.97 3.94 13.76
C SER A 153 -5.92 4.36 14.89
N ALA A 154 -5.35 4.81 16.01
CA ALA A 154 -6.12 5.18 17.19
C ALA A 154 -6.72 6.59 17.08
N ASP A 155 -5.97 7.52 16.51
CA ASP A 155 -6.33 8.94 16.42
C ASP A 155 -6.08 9.52 15.01
N PHE A 156 -6.38 10.82 14.85
CA PHE A 156 -6.21 11.53 13.58
C PHE A 156 -4.74 11.66 13.18
N VAL A 157 -3.85 11.89 14.11
CA VAL A 157 -2.42 12.14 13.82
C VAL A 157 -1.78 10.88 13.27
N GLU A 158 -2.06 9.74 13.89
CA GLU A 158 -1.58 8.44 13.44
C GLU A 158 -2.16 8.08 12.07
N ASN A 159 -3.47 8.25 11.89
CA ASN A 159 -4.15 8.03 10.60
C ASN A 159 -3.59 8.93 9.49
N ALA A 160 -3.45 10.24 9.76
CA ALA A 160 -2.90 11.18 8.80
C ALA A 160 -1.44 10.86 8.43
N SER A 161 -0.61 10.50 9.40
CA SER A 161 0.77 10.10 9.17
C SER A 161 0.86 8.85 8.27
N HIS A 162 -0.01 7.86 8.52
CA HIS A 162 -0.10 6.63 7.73
C HIS A 162 -0.54 6.93 6.29
N ARG A 163 -1.62 7.68 6.10
CA ARG A 163 -2.15 8.06 4.78
C ARG A 163 -1.17 8.92 3.99
N LEU A 164 -0.52 9.91 4.64
CA LEU A 164 0.50 10.74 3.99
C LEU A 164 1.75 9.94 3.58
N ARG A 165 2.14 8.95 4.37
CA ARG A 165 3.21 8.03 3.98
C ARG A 165 2.84 7.28 2.71
N TRP A 166 1.63 6.73 2.62
CA TRP A 166 1.16 6.00 1.46
C TRP A 166 1.01 6.87 0.21
N THR A 167 0.36 8.02 0.32
CA THR A 167 0.17 8.92 -0.83
C THR A 167 1.49 9.44 -1.37
N ARG A 168 2.44 9.81 -0.49
CA ARG A 168 3.78 10.26 -0.88
C ARG A 168 4.60 9.13 -1.49
N SER A 169 4.51 7.92 -0.97
CA SER A 169 5.15 6.73 -1.53
C SER A 169 4.60 6.40 -2.92
N THR A 170 3.28 6.31 -3.06
CA THR A 170 2.62 6.02 -4.34
C THR A 170 2.96 7.05 -5.41
N ARG A 171 2.97 8.33 -5.06
CA ARG A 171 3.35 9.41 -6.01
C ARG A 171 4.76 9.23 -6.55
N ARG A 172 5.69 8.73 -5.76
CA ARG A 172 7.08 8.53 -6.19
C ARG A 172 7.31 7.22 -6.93
N SER A 173 6.66 6.18 -6.47
CA SER A 173 6.75 4.87 -7.14
C SER A 173 6.03 4.87 -8.49
N ARG A 174 4.95 5.68 -8.62
CA ARG A 174 4.06 5.65 -9.78
C ARG A 174 3.43 7.03 -10.05
N PRO A 175 4.22 8.03 -10.50
CA PRO A 175 3.79 9.43 -10.56
C PRO A 175 2.58 9.65 -11.48
N TRP A 176 2.54 9.05 -12.67
CA TRP A 176 1.42 9.18 -13.59
C TRP A 176 0.18 8.43 -13.10
N GLY A 177 0.36 7.24 -12.52
CA GLY A 177 -0.72 6.52 -11.87
C GLY A 177 -1.31 7.31 -10.69
N TYR A 178 -0.48 8.02 -9.94
CA TYR A 178 -0.94 8.88 -8.85
C TYR A 178 -1.78 10.06 -9.35
N VAL A 179 -1.37 10.73 -10.43
CA VAL A 179 -2.18 11.77 -11.08
C VAL A 179 -3.48 11.16 -11.60
N GLY A 180 -3.41 10.00 -12.23
CA GLY A 180 -4.59 9.28 -12.75
C GLY A 180 -5.62 8.88 -11.68
N GLN A 181 -5.21 8.74 -10.42
CA GLN A 181 -6.15 8.49 -9.30
C GLN A 181 -7.24 9.57 -9.17
N LEU A 182 -7.00 10.80 -9.62
CA LEU A 182 -8.02 11.84 -9.64
C LEU A 182 -9.31 11.37 -10.33
N PHE A 183 -9.20 10.62 -11.42
CA PHE A 183 -10.35 10.10 -12.18
C PHE A 183 -11.07 8.96 -11.47
N THR A 184 -10.50 8.40 -10.42
CA THR A 184 -11.18 7.41 -9.56
C THR A 184 -11.89 8.05 -8.36
N MET A 185 -11.85 9.37 -8.24
CA MET A 185 -12.47 10.17 -7.16
C MET A 185 -13.65 11.00 -7.69
N PRO A 186 -14.78 10.37 -8.06
CA PRO A 186 -15.85 11.08 -8.77
C PRO A 186 -16.60 12.10 -7.90
N LEU A 187 -16.67 11.94 -6.58
CA LEU A 187 -17.39 12.89 -5.73
C LEU A 187 -16.75 14.29 -5.71
N PRO A 188 -15.44 14.47 -5.45
CA PRO A 188 -14.81 15.79 -5.54
C PRO A 188 -14.94 16.42 -6.94
N LEU A 189 -14.83 15.62 -8.01
CA LEU A 189 -15.01 16.09 -9.38
C LEU A 189 -16.46 16.51 -9.66
N ALA A 190 -17.44 15.74 -9.19
CA ALA A 190 -18.86 16.09 -9.32
C ALA A 190 -19.19 17.40 -8.57
N LEU A 191 -18.64 17.59 -7.37
CA LEU A 191 -18.83 18.84 -6.62
C LEU A 191 -18.17 20.03 -7.34
N ALA A 192 -16.97 19.86 -7.91
CA ALA A 192 -16.31 20.90 -8.69
C ALA A 192 -17.11 21.28 -9.95
N LEU A 193 -17.70 20.31 -10.65
CA LEU A 193 -18.55 20.55 -11.81
C LEU A 193 -19.81 21.37 -11.43
N ILE A 194 -20.51 20.97 -10.36
CA ILE A 194 -21.70 21.70 -9.89
C ILE A 194 -21.34 23.12 -9.42
N ALA A 195 -20.18 23.29 -8.78
CA ALA A 195 -19.71 24.60 -8.35
C ALA A 195 -19.34 25.51 -9.53
N ALA A 196 -18.89 24.95 -10.66
CA ALA A 196 -18.62 25.70 -11.87
C ALA A 196 -19.92 26.11 -12.60
N ASP A 197 -20.85 25.18 -12.75
CA ASP A 197 -22.18 25.44 -13.33
C ASP A 197 -23.17 24.35 -12.89
N VAL A 198 -24.25 24.77 -12.26
CA VAL A 198 -25.33 23.86 -11.77
C VAL A 198 -25.94 23.04 -12.90
N SER A 199 -25.89 23.50 -14.15
CA SER A 199 -26.40 22.74 -15.32
C SER A 199 -25.72 21.39 -15.52
N TYR A 200 -24.52 21.18 -14.97
CA TYR A 200 -23.79 19.90 -14.99
C TYR A 200 -24.32 18.85 -13.99
N TRP A 201 -25.44 19.13 -13.29
CA TRP A 201 -25.99 18.17 -12.32
C TRP A 201 -26.24 16.77 -12.86
N PRO A 202 -26.64 16.52 -14.14
CA PRO A 202 -26.84 15.16 -14.64
C PRO A 202 -25.52 14.38 -14.73
N VAL A 203 -24.42 15.06 -15.13
CA VAL A 203 -23.09 14.47 -15.20
C VAL A 203 -22.59 14.14 -13.78
N ALA A 204 -22.77 15.07 -12.84
CA ALA A 204 -22.41 14.88 -11.44
C ALA A 204 -23.18 13.71 -10.81
N LEU A 205 -24.49 13.62 -11.06
CA LEU A 205 -25.32 12.51 -10.59
C LEU A 205 -24.85 11.16 -11.17
N SER A 206 -24.52 11.14 -12.47
CA SER A 206 -23.98 9.94 -13.11
C SER A 206 -22.64 9.51 -12.51
N ALA A 207 -21.74 10.45 -12.24
CA ALA A 207 -20.45 10.19 -11.59
C ALA A 207 -20.63 9.61 -10.18
N ILE A 208 -21.55 10.16 -9.40
CA ILE A 208 -21.90 9.64 -8.06
C ILE A 208 -22.50 8.23 -8.17
N ALA A 209 -23.41 7.99 -9.10
CA ALA A 209 -23.99 6.67 -9.31
C ALA A 209 -22.92 5.62 -9.66
N ILE A 210 -22.00 5.95 -10.57
CA ILE A 210 -20.85 5.08 -10.90
C ILE A 210 -20.01 4.80 -9.64
N ARG A 211 -19.74 5.82 -8.82
CA ARG A 211 -19.00 5.67 -7.56
C ARG A 211 -19.68 4.70 -6.61
N LEU A 212 -20.99 4.82 -6.42
CA LEU A 212 -21.74 3.93 -5.53
C LEU A 212 -21.73 2.48 -6.06
N VAL A 213 -21.90 2.29 -7.35
CA VAL A 213 -21.81 0.97 -7.98
C VAL A 213 -20.41 0.38 -7.82
N ALA A 214 -19.36 1.15 -8.08
CA ALA A 214 -17.98 0.70 -7.91
C ALA A 214 -17.69 0.33 -6.44
N ALA A 215 -18.08 1.16 -5.49
CA ALA A 215 -17.95 0.87 -4.06
C ALA A 215 -18.68 -0.41 -3.66
N TYR A 216 -19.91 -0.62 -4.16
CA TYR A 216 -20.66 -1.85 -3.92
C TYR A 216 -19.97 -3.07 -4.52
N VAL A 217 -19.54 -3.01 -5.76
CA VAL A 217 -18.90 -4.15 -6.44
C VAL A 217 -17.60 -4.52 -5.70
N VAL A 218 -16.75 -3.57 -5.41
CA VAL A 218 -15.47 -3.84 -4.73
C VAL A 218 -15.70 -4.36 -3.32
N SER A 219 -16.51 -3.68 -2.51
CA SER A 219 -16.70 -4.06 -1.11
C SER A 219 -17.52 -5.34 -0.96
N ALA A 220 -18.67 -5.44 -1.62
CA ALA A 220 -19.61 -6.54 -1.39
C ALA A 220 -19.34 -7.79 -2.23
N ARG A 221 -18.84 -7.61 -3.49
CA ARG A 221 -18.71 -8.73 -4.45
C ARG A 221 -17.28 -9.25 -4.55
N VAL A 222 -16.27 -8.39 -4.33
CA VAL A 222 -14.86 -8.77 -4.40
C VAL A 222 -14.31 -9.07 -2.99
N LEU A 223 -14.48 -8.14 -2.05
CA LEU A 223 -13.91 -8.26 -0.69
C LEU A 223 -14.85 -8.92 0.32
N HIS A 224 -16.15 -9.05 0.01
CA HIS A 224 -17.18 -9.58 0.90
C HIS A 224 -17.25 -8.87 2.25
N VAL A 225 -17.17 -7.54 2.25
CA VAL A 225 -17.26 -6.68 3.44
C VAL A 225 -18.52 -5.84 3.42
N LYS A 226 -19.04 -5.53 4.61
CA LYS A 226 -20.12 -4.56 4.80
C LYS A 226 -19.53 -3.17 4.88
N LEU A 227 -20.07 -2.24 4.07
CA LEU A 227 -19.63 -0.85 4.01
C LEU A 227 -20.57 0.04 4.86
N ASN A 228 -19.99 1.02 5.56
CA ASN A 228 -20.77 2.10 6.14
C ASN A 228 -21.00 3.20 5.09
N TRP A 229 -22.14 3.13 4.41
CA TRP A 229 -22.50 4.02 3.31
C TRP A 229 -22.64 5.49 3.72
N LEU A 230 -22.98 5.77 4.99
CA LEU A 230 -23.11 7.14 5.48
C LEU A 230 -21.75 7.85 5.60
N LEU A 231 -20.69 7.11 5.85
CA LEU A 231 -19.34 7.65 5.94
C LEU A 231 -18.62 7.71 4.60
N LEU A 232 -19.13 7.04 3.55
CA LEU A 232 -18.48 6.97 2.25
C LEU A 232 -18.22 8.37 1.65
N PRO A 233 -19.19 9.32 1.61
CA PRO A 233 -18.92 10.65 1.07
C PRO A 233 -17.86 11.42 1.84
N LEU A 234 -17.83 11.28 3.17
CA LEU A 234 -16.81 11.89 4.00
C LEU A 234 -15.42 11.30 3.72
N GLU A 235 -15.35 9.99 3.54
CA GLU A 235 -14.09 9.33 3.17
C GLU A 235 -13.61 9.74 1.78
N ASP A 236 -14.49 9.86 0.79
CA ASP A 236 -14.13 10.31 -0.55
C ASP A 236 -13.49 11.70 -0.52
N LEU A 237 -14.03 12.63 0.30
CA LEU A 237 -13.43 13.95 0.49
C LEU A 237 -12.08 13.86 1.25
N ALA A 238 -11.99 13.00 2.26
CA ALA A 238 -10.75 12.82 3.01
C ALA A 238 -9.64 12.23 2.11
N VAL A 239 -9.95 11.21 1.30
CA VAL A 239 -9.02 10.62 0.33
C VAL A 239 -8.52 11.67 -0.65
N PHE A 240 -9.41 12.52 -1.17
CA PHE A 240 -9.03 13.63 -2.05
C PHE A 240 -8.12 14.64 -1.35
N CYS A 241 -8.41 15.02 -0.10
CA CYS A 241 -7.54 15.91 0.67
C CYS A 241 -6.14 15.30 0.87
N PHE A 242 -6.05 14.01 1.20
CA PHE A 242 -4.77 13.32 1.32
C PHE A 242 -4.05 13.17 -0.02
N TRP A 243 -4.78 12.94 -1.12
CA TRP A 243 -4.23 12.93 -2.45
C TRP A 243 -3.62 14.30 -2.82
N VAL A 244 -4.31 15.40 -2.56
CA VAL A 244 -3.76 16.75 -2.74
C VAL A 244 -2.53 16.95 -1.85
N ALA A 245 -2.63 16.62 -0.56
CA ALA A 245 -1.52 16.76 0.40
C ALA A 245 -0.29 15.92 0.03
N GLY A 246 -0.48 14.81 -0.66
CA GLY A 246 0.60 13.95 -1.16
C GLY A 246 1.50 14.61 -2.19
N PHE A 247 1.06 15.67 -2.88
CA PHE A 247 1.92 16.45 -3.78
C PHE A 247 2.95 17.29 -3.02
N PHE A 248 2.69 17.55 -1.75
CA PHE A 248 3.53 18.41 -0.91
C PHE A 248 4.35 17.59 0.08
N GLY A 249 5.54 18.12 0.40
CA GLY A 249 6.46 17.49 1.33
C GLY A 249 7.26 16.32 0.72
N LYS A 250 8.36 16.05 1.38
CA LYS A 250 9.32 15.02 1.01
C LYS A 250 9.77 14.16 2.20
N THR A 251 9.12 14.34 3.35
CA THR A 251 9.42 13.59 4.57
C THR A 251 8.26 12.70 4.96
N ILE A 252 8.56 11.55 5.54
CA ILE A 252 7.58 10.63 6.11
C ILE A 252 7.97 10.28 7.54
N LEU A 253 6.95 9.94 8.35
CA LEU A 253 7.14 9.34 9.65
C LEU A 253 6.81 7.84 9.54
N TRP A 254 7.79 6.98 9.92
CA TRP A 254 7.61 5.54 9.91
C TRP A 254 8.30 4.90 11.11
N ARG A 255 7.57 4.12 11.89
CA ARG A 255 8.07 3.49 13.12
C ARG A 255 8.77 4.47 14.08
N GLY A 256 8.18 5.67 14.26
CA GLY A 256 8.71 6.71 15.13
C GLY A 256 9.95 7.46 14.60
N ARG A 257 10.46 7.10 13.42
CA ARG A 257 11.63 7.74 12.81
C ARG A 257 11.22 8.57 11.60
N ARG A 258 11.92 9.69 11.35
CA ARG A 258 11.70 10.53 10.17
C ARG A 258 12.62 10.12 9.03
N TYR A 259 12.06 10.04 7.84
CA TYR A 259 12.81 9.69 6.63
C TYR A 259 12.59 10.76 5.55
N LEU A 260 13.62 11.02 4.77
CA LEU A 260 13.56 11.79 3.54
C LEU A 260 13.22 10.84 2.39
N LEU A 261 12.22 11.19 1.59
CA LEU A 261 11.76 10.40 0.45
C LEU A 261 12.22 11.06 -0.86
N HIS A 262 13.02 10.36 -1.62
CA HIS A 262 13.57 10.79 -2.90
C HIS A 262 12.56 10.68 -4.06
N PRO A 263 12.77 11.40 -5.19
CA PRO A 263 11.87 11.35 -6.35
C PRO A 263 11.73 9.95 -6.98
N ASP A 264 12.75 9.11 -6.86
CA ASP A 264 12.81 7.74 -7.39
C ASP A 264 12.19 6.68 -6.47
N GLY A 265 11.59 7.08 -5.34
CA GLY A 265 10.97 6.19 -4.37
C GLY A 265 11.92 5.62 -3.32
N ARG A 266 13.21 5.92 -3.39
CA ARG A 266 14.16 5.60 -2.33
C ARG A 266 13.95 6.51 -1.13
N PHE A 267 14.36 6.04 0.04
CA PHE A 267 14.26 6.82 1.26
C PHE A 267 15.49 6.63 2.15
N GLU A 268 15.79 7.64 2.94
CA GLU A 268 16.93 7.64 3.86
C GLU A 268 16.51 8.15 5.24
N LEU A 269 17.13 7.62 6.29
CA LEU A 269 16.90 8.06 7.65
C LEU A 269 17.43 9.48 7.82
N MET A 270 16.56 10.39 8.24
CA MET A 270 17.00 11.71 8.68
C MET A 270 17.61 11.54 10.08
N VAL A 271 18.92 11.78 10.17
CA VAL A 271 19.59 11.85 11.47
C VAL A 271 18.93 13.00 12.24
N ALA A 272 18.20 12.70 13.30
CA ALA A 272 17.77 13.74 14.22
C ALA A 272 19.04 14.40 14.76
N ASP A 273 19.07 15.74 14.84
CA ASP A 273 20.04 16.43 15.67
C ASP A 273 19.93 15.80 17.07
N VAL A 274 20.87 14.93 17.39
CA VAL A 274 21.02 14.44 18.75
C VAL A 274 21.38 15.69 19.55
N PRO A 275 20.56 16.14 20.51
CA PRO A 275 20.97 17.23 21.37
C PRO A 275 22.31 16.78 21.97
N SER A 276 23.37 17.54 21.72
CA SER A 276 24.66 17.29 22.31
C SER A 276 24.44 17.18 23.81
N LEU A 277 24.66 15.99 24.38
CA LEU A 277 24.67 15.82 25.81
C LEU A 277 25.62 16.89 26.39
N PRO A 278 25.19 17.68 27.38
CA PRO A 278 26.11 18.64 28.00
C PRO A 278 27.36 17.88 28.45
N ALA A 279 28.51 18.40 28.05
CA ALA A 279 29.80 17.87 28.46
C ALA A 279 29.78 17.72 29.99
N VAL A 280 29.96 16.49 30.48
CA VAL A 280 30.19 16.25 31.89
C VAL A 280 31.48 16.97 32.23
N SER A 281 31.39 18.11 32.93
CA SER A 281 32.53 18.77 33.50
C SER A 281 33.12 17.84 34.56
N ASN A 282 34.23 17.20 34.26
CA ASN A 282 35.11 16.61 35.27
C ASN A 282 35.73 17.76 36.06
N GLU A 283 35.06 18.20 37.08
CA GLU A 283 35.71 18.90 38.17
C GLU A 283 36.02 17.87 39.27
N ALA A 284 37.29 17.78 39.53
CA ALA A 284 37.94 16.92 40.52
C ALA A 284 37.56 17.24 41.98
#